data_94670b8e938ea0f84a8982fb188c5967
#
_entry.id   94670b8e938ea0f84a8982fb188c5967
#
_cell.length_a   1.000
_cell.length_b   1.000
_cell.length_c   1.000
_cell.angle_alpha   90.00
_cell.angle_beta   90.00
_cell.angle_gamma   90.00
#
_symmetry.space_group_name_H-M   'P 1'
#
loop_
_entity.id
_entity.type
_entity.pdbx_description
1 polymer ?
#
loop_
_entity_poly.entity_id
_entity_poly.type
_entity_poly.pdbx_seq_one_letter_code
_entity_poly.pdbx_strand_id
1 'polypeptide(L)'
;MKVATKPTVKTLGDCAYQAIEKHFKKTIKWEKPVKKDEDPEALHQMRVGMRRLRTAVSRFDLALDLAKPISDKNIGKIARRLGNLRDLDVLKETLETNYKPHLPPKEQESLQTAFTALTKQREDALSNVQKTLKDEHYKSLKEALDDWLEKPSYQPLASVAIQQVLPDLLLPEISNFLLHPGWLVGTQFVESEVTIRRNWEPEKIEKQLTTKGEILHSLRKQAKRLRYQMELFTDLYGESYAAYITEVKNIQEILGTMQDGVVLTEWLVDVLNSEIHTQLPTLASLLSENRYQSWQQWQPLQERYLKAETKHSFHLTILHPI
;
A
#
# COMPACT_ATOMS: atom_id res chain seq x y z
N MET A 1 -4.49 35.21 38.42
CA MET A 1 -5.33 34.16 37.80
C MET A 1 -4.75 33.84 36.44
N LYS A 2 -4.15 32.64 36.26
CA LYS A 2 -3.78 32.15 34.92
C LYS A 2 -5.08 31.79 34.24
N VAL A 3 -5.41 32.47 33.15
CA VAL A 3 -6.50 32.08 32.27
C VAL A 3 -6.08 30.74 31.65
N ALA A 4 -6.79 29.68 32.03
CA ALA A 4 -6.64 28.37 31.38
C ALA A 4 -7.05 28.56 29.91
N THR A 5 -6.09 28.59 29.00
CA THR A 5 -6.33 28.53 27.58
C THR A 5 -7.11 27.23 27.31
N LYS A 6 -8.38 27.35 26.90
CA LYS A 6 -9.14 26.20 26.38
C LYS A 6 -8.27 25.51 25.31
N PRO A 7 -8.14 24.19 25.35
CA PRO A 7 -7.46 23.48 24.27
C PRO A 7 -8.12 23.88 22.97
N THR A 8 -7.34 24.41 22.02
CA THR A 8 -7.82 24.78 20.69
C THR A 8 -8.31 23.51 20.01
N VAL A 9 -9.61 23.43 19.75
CA VAL A 9 -10.22 22.29 19.07
C VAL A 9 -9.62 22.21 17.67
N LYS A 10 -9.00 21.11 17.35
CA LYS A 10 -8.37 20.87 16.03
C LYS A 10 -9.45 20.71 14.98
N THR A 11 -9.36 21.52 13.91
CA THR A 11 -10.32 21.45 12.79
C THR A 11 -9.89 20.43 11.72
N LEU A 12 -10.80 20.11 10.82
CA LEU A 12 -10.50 19.29 9.64
C LEU A 12 -9.43 19.97 8.76
N GLY A 13 -9.49 21.30 8.62
CA GLY A 13 -8.50 22.09 7.88
C GLY A 13 -7.10 22.04 8.51
N ASP A 14 -7.00 22.09 9.85
CA ASP A 14 -5.73 21.95 10.56
C ASP A 14 -5.09 20.59 10.32
N CYS A 15 -5.90 19.53 10.35
CA CYS A 15 -5.44 18.17 10.08
C CYS A 15 -4.97 18.03 8.63
N ALA A 16 -5.70 18.59 7.68
CA ALA A 16 -5.36 18.56 6.27
C ALA A 16 -4.04 19.29 5.99
N TYR A 17 -3.90 20.52 6.54
CA TYR A 17 -2.67 21.30 6.41
C TYR A 17 -1.46 20.54 6.94
N GLN A 18 -1.53 20.06 8.18
CA GLN A 18 -0.43 19.34 8.82
C GLN A 18 -0.04 18.07 8.04
N ALA A 19 -1.01 17.31 7.54
CA ALA A 19 -0.76 16.11 6.77
C ALA A 19 -0.08 16.43 5.43
N ILE A 20 -0.58 17.42 4.70
CA ILE A 20 -0.02 17.84 3.41
C ILE A 20 1.40 18.38 3.60
N GLU A 21 1.60 19.31 4.54
CA GLU A 21 2.90 19.89 4.85
C GLU A 21 3.94 18.81 5.20
N LYS A 22 3.61 17.92 6.15
CA LYS A 22 4.48 16.84 6.61
C LYS A 22 4.93 15.94 5.45
N HIS A 23 3.99 15.53 4.62
CA HIS A 23 4.29 14.56 3.57
C HIS A 23 4.91 15.19 2.34
N PHE A 24 4.58 16.44 2.03
CA PHE A 24 5.26 17.21 1.00
C PHE A 24 6.71 17.49 1.37
N LYS A 25 6.98 18.04 2.56
CA LYS A 25 8.35 18.26 3.06
C LYS A 25 9.17 16.96 3.04
N LYS A 26 8.57 15.85 3.46
CA LYS A 26 9.22 14.53 3.37
C LYS A 26 9.58 14.17 1.94
N THR A 27 8.68 14.41 0.99
CA THR A 27 8.90 14.10 -0.43
C THR A 27 10.04 14.94 -1.01
N ILE A 28 10.04 16.25 -0.79
CA ILE A 28 11.06 17.18 -1.30
C ILE A 28 12.45 16.91 -0.73
N LYS A 29 12.53 16.55 0.56
CA LYS A 29 13.80 16.20 1.22
C LYS A 29 14.57 15.12 0.45
N TRP A 30 13.87 14.15 -0.14
CA TRP A 30 14.48 13.01 -0.82
C TRP A 30 14.61 13.17 -2.35
N GLU A 31 14.13 14.28 -2.92
CA GLU A 31 14.19 14.52 -4.37
C GLU A 31 15.62 14.50 -4.93
N LYS A 32 16.54 15.23 -4.28
CA LYS A 32 17.94 15.33 -4.73
C LYS A 32 18.69 14.00 -4.60
N PRO A 33 18.62 13.27 -3.48
CA PRO A 33 19.19 11.91 -3.37
C PRO A 33 18.66 10.92 -4.42
N VAL A 34 17.35 10.94 -4.70
CA VAL A 34 16.74 10.06 -5.72
C VAL A 34 17.25 10.38 -7.12
N LYS A 35 17.41 11.66 -7.47
CA LYS A 35 17.98 12.07 -8.77
C LYS A 35 19.41 11.57 -8.97
N LYS A 36 20.18 11.40 -7.90
CA LYS A 36 21.56 10.92 -7.93
C LYS A 36 21.69 9.41 -7.90
N ASP A 37 20.64 8.71 -7.46
CA ASP A 37 20.59 7.25 -7.31
C ASP A 37 21.72 6.69 -6.40
N GLU A 38 22.07 7.44 -5.36
CA GLU A 38 23.16 7.08 -4.44
C GLU A 38 22.72 6.09 -3.34
N ASP A 39 21.43 6.07 -3.02
CA ASP A 39 20.86 5.28 -1.91
C ASP A 39 19.44 4.78 -2.25
N PRO A 40 19.21 3.46 -2.30
CA PRO A 40 17.88 2.87 -2.50
C PRO A 40 16.85 3.30 -1.44
N GLU A 41 17.30 3.62 -0.22
CA GLU A 41 16.43 4.11 0.85
C GLU A 41 15.87 5.50 0.52
N ALA A 42 16.61 6.35 -0.19
CA ALA A 42 16.12 7.65 -0.64
C ALA A 42 14.87 7.51 -1.52
N LEU A 43 14.90 6.56 -2.47
CA LEU A 43 13.75 6.25 -3.33
C LEU A 43 12.57 5.72 -2.51
N HIS A 44 12.83 4.81 -1.55
CA HIS A 44 11.81 4.29 -0.65
C HIS A 44 11.13 5.42 0.12
N GLN A 45 11.89 6.31 0.74
CA GLN A 45 11.36 7.42 1.56
C GLN A 45 10.58 8.43 0.72
N MET A 46 11.07 8.79 -0.48
CA MET A 46 10.35 9.67 -1.39
C MET A 46 9.02 9.05 -1.84
N ARG A 47 9.02 7.75 -2.18
CA ARG A 47 7.81 7.00 -2.55
C ARG A 47 6.78 6.96 -1.41
N VAL A 48 7.24 6.74 -0.17
CA VAL A 48 6.37 6.79 1.02
C VAL A 48 5.79 8.19 1.22
N GLY A 49 6.61 9.25 1.11
CA GLY A 49 6.17 10.65 1.19
C GLY A 49 5.09 10.95 0.15
N MET A 50 5.37 10.64 -1.13
CA MET A 50 4.45 10.90 -2.25
C MET A 50 3.13 10.12 -2.10
N ARG A 51 3.17 8.87 -1.63
CA ARG A 51 1.96 8.07 -1.41
C ARG A 51 1.10 8.65 -0.29
N ARG A 52 1.72 9.05 0.84
CA ARG A 52 1.01 9.65 1.96
C ARG A 52 0.48 11.04 1.61
N LEU A 53 1.22 11.83 0.84
CA LEU A 53 0.73 13.10 0.29
C LEU A 53 -0.51 12.89 -0.57
N ARG A 54 -0.48 11.91 -1.47
CA ARG A 54 -1.64 11.53 -2.28
C ARG A 54 -2.84 11.14 -1.42
N THR A 55 -2.61 10.35 -0.36
CA THR A 55 -3.67 9.95 0.56
C THR A 55 -4.26 11.16 1.29
N ALA A 56 -3.42 12.09 1.76
CA ALA A 56 -3.88 13.33 2.42
C ALA A 56 -4.71 14.18 1.47
N VAL A 57 -4.21 14.50 0.27
CA VAL A 57 -4.95 15.26 -0.74
C VAL A 57 -6.30 14.63 -1.05
N SER A 58 -6.34 13.32 -1.29
CA SER A 58 -7.59 12.61 -1.59
C SER A 58 -8.55 12.51 -0.40
N ARG A 59 -8.04 12.37 0.84
CA ARG A 59 -8.89 12.22 2.03
C ARG A 59 -9.50 13.53 2.48
N PHE A 60 -8.76 14.61 2.34
CA PHE A 60 -9.21 15.93 2.75
C PHE A 60 -9.80 16.77 1.60
N ASP A 61 -10.05 16.18 0.43
CA ASP A 61 -10.55 16.88 -0.78
C ASP A 61 -11.79 17.74 -0.50
N LEU A 62 -12.74 17.25 0.30
CA LEU A 62 -13.95 17.97 0.68
C LEU A 62 -13.71 19.24 1.54
N ALA A 63 -12.53 19.35 2.15
CA ALA A 63 -12.16 20.48 3.00
C ALA A 63 -11.20 21.46 2.31
N LEU A 64 -10.64 21.09 1.16
CA LEU A 64 -9.55 21.80 0.52
C LEU A 64 -10.03 22.51 -0.75
N ASP A 65 -9.52 23.71 -0.95
CA ASP A 65 -9.60 24.40 -2.23
C ASP A 65 -8.21 24.37 -2.86
N LEU A 66 -8.00 23.42 -3.78
CA LEU A 66 -6.70 23.09 -4.34
C LEU A 66 -6.60 23.50 -5.81
N ALA A 67 -5.47 24.10 -6.18
CA ALA A 67 -5.14 24.37 -7.58
C ALA A 67 -5.05 23.07 -8.40
N LYS A 68 -5.40 23.13 -9.70
CA LYS A 68 -5.42 21.96 -10.62
C LYS A 68 -4.19 21.04 -10.59
N PRO A 69 -2.93 21.54 -10.44
CA PRO A 69 -1.78 20.67 -10.33
C PRO A 69 -1.84 19.72 -9.12
N ILE A 70 -2.45 20.16 -8.01
CA ILE A 70 -2.58 19.37 -6.78
C ILE A 70 -3.80 18.46 -6.91
N SER A 71 -3.63 17.31 -7.52
CA SER A 71 -4.72 16.34 -7.68
C SER A 71 -4.24 14.91 -7.43
N ASP A 72 -5.15 14.04 -6.96
CA ASP A 72 -4.91 12.60 -6.82
C ASP A 72 -4.31 11.98 -8.09
N LYS A 73 -4.83 12.39 -9.26
CA LYS A 73 -4.37 11.90 -10.57
C LYS A 73 -2.91 12.29 -10.86
N ASN A 74 -2.53 13.55 -10.63
CA ASN A 74 -1.18 14.05 -10.93
C ASN A 74 -0.16 13.48 -9.96
N ILE A 75 -0.45 13.52 -8.66
CA ILE A 75 0.40 12.88 -7.62
C ILE A 75 0.52 11.38 -7.89
N GLY A 76 -0.57 10.73 -8.27
CA GLY A 76 -0.60 9.31 -8.61
C GLY A 76 0.27 8.93 -9.82
N LYS A 77 0.41 9.80 -10.84
CA LYS A 77 1.32 9.57 -11.98
C LYS A 77 2.78 9.53 -11.52
N ILE A 78 3.19 10.50 -10.70
CA ILE A 78 4.56 10.59 -10.16
C ILE A 78 4.83 9.40 -9.24
N ALA A 79 3.89 9.11 -8.32
CA ALA A 79 4.01 7.99 -7.40
C ALA A 79 4.16 6.64 -8.11
N ARG A 80 3.52 6.43 -9.26
CA ARG A 80 3.70 5.22 -10.08
C ARG A 80 5.10 5.11 -10.67
N ARG A 81 5.69 6.20 -11.16
CA ARG A 81 7.06 6.18 -11.70
C ARG A 81 8.08 5.81 -10.62
N LEU A 82 7.96 6.43 -9.44
CA LEU A 82 8.79 6.07 -8.28
C LEU A 82 8.52 4.61 -7.84
N GLY A 83 7.26 4.16 -7.94
CA GLY A 83 6.86 2.80 -7.62
C GLY A 83 7.55 1.78 -8.51
N ASN A 84 7.49 1.95 -9.82
CA ASN A 84 8.09 1.03 -10.79
C ASN A 84 9.59 0.81 -10.56
N LEU A 85 10.35 1.88 -10.27
CA LEU A 85 11.77 1.76 -9.97
C LEU A 85 11.99 0.98 -8.65
N ARG A 86 11.24 1.32 -7.59
CA ARG A 86 11.35 0.62 -6.29
C ARG A 86 10.92 -0.84 -6.37
N ASP A 87 9.93 -1.16 -7.17
CA ASP A 87 9.46 -2.54 -7.33
C ASP A 87 10.57 -3.42 -7.97
N LEU A 88 11.39 -2.86 -8.89
CA LEU A 88 12.58 -3.54 -9.43
C LEU A 88 13.72 -3.68 -8.39
N ASP A 89 13.96 -2.65 -7.55
CA ASP A 89 14.93 -2.74 -6.45
C ASP A 89 14.54 -3.85 -5.46
N VAL A 90 13.26 -3.90 -5.06
CA VAL A 90 12.74 -4.94 -4.15
C VAL A 90 12.82 -6.32 -4.80
N LEU A 91 12.49 -6.44 -6.08
CA LEU A 91 12.58 -7.69 -6.81
C LEU A 91 14.01 -8.24 -6.83
N LYS A 92 14.98 -7.36 -7.12
CA LYS A 92 16.40 -7.71 -7.10
C LYS A 92 16.86 -8.17 -5.71
N GLU A 93 16.57 -7.37 -4.69
CA GLU A 93 16.89 -7.67 -3.30
C GLU A 93 16.28 -9.01 -2.85
N THR A 94 15.01 -9.25 -3.20
CA THR A 94 14.32 -10.50 -2.89
C THR A 94 14.97 -11.72 -3.54
N LEU A 95 15.32 -11.62 -4.82
CA LEU A 95 16.01 -12.70 -5.53
C LEU A 95 17.41 -12.96 -4.97
N GLU A 96 18.17 -11.90 -4.67
CA GLU A 96 19.54 -12.01 -4.17
C GLU A 96 19.62 -12.55 -2.74
N THR A 97 18.73 -12.08 -1.86
CA THR A 97 18.83 -12.39 -0.42
C THR A 97 17.96 -13.54 0.02
N ASN A 98 16.75 -13.67 -0.53
CA ASN A 98 15.78 -14.65 -0.03
C ASN A 98 15.77 -15.96 -0.82
N TYR A 99 16.15 -15.93 -2.11
CA TYR A 99 16.04 -17.12 -2.95
C TYR A 99 17.39 -17.66 -3.42
N LYS A 100 18.25 -16.83 -4.02
CA LYS A 100 19.53 -17.28 -4.60
C LYS A 100 20.38 -18.16 -3.66
N PRO A 101 20.52 -17.86 -2.35
CA PRO A 101 21.32 -18.71 -1.45
C PRO A 101 20.80 -20.13 -1.28
N HIS A 102 19.52 -20.37 -1.56
CA HIS A 102 18.85 -21.66 -1.40
C HIS A 102 18.76 -22.47 -2.70
N LEU A 103 19.27 -21.92 -3.82
CA LEU A 103 19.21 -22.57 -5.12
C LEU A 103 20.48 -23.40 -5.42
N PRO A 104 20.33 -24.50 -6.15
CA PRO A 104 21.49 -25.23 -6.67
C PRO A 104 22.29 -24.39 -7.69
N PRO A 105 23.60 -24.66 -7.89
CA PRO A 105 24.47 -23.88 -8.76
C PRO A 105 23.92 -23.64 -10.17
N LYS A 106 23.30 -24.66 -10.77
CA LYS A 106 22.67 -24.56 -12.09
C LYS A 106 21.55 -23.54 -12.16
N GLU A 107 20.70 -23.49 -11.13
CA GLU A 107 19.62 -22.48 -11.07
C GLU A 107 20.16 -21.08 -10.77
N GLN A 108 21.22 -20.99 -9.97
CA GLN A 108 21.91 -19.70 -9.75
C GLN A 108 22.51 -19.14 -11.05
N GLU A 109 23.02 -19.98 -11.94
CA GLU A 109 23.49 -19.60 -13.26
C GLU A 109 22.34 -19.11 -14.15
N SER A 110 21.19 -19.80 -14.16
CA SER A 110 20.00 -19.38 -14.87
C SER A 110 19.49 -18.02 -14.37
N LEU A 111 19.57 -17.73 -13.07
CA LEU A 111 19.23 -16.44 -12.49
C LEU A 111 20.13 -15.29 -12.97
N GLN A 112 21.33 -15.55 -13.45
CA GLN A 112 22.20 -14.49 -13.96
C GLN A 112 21.60 -13.76 -15.16
N THR A 113 20.86 -14.48 -16.02
CA THR A 113 20.09 -13.89 -17.11
C THR A 113 19.01 -12.96 -16.57
N ALA A 114 18.29 -13.39 -15.53
CA ALA A 114 17.26 -12.57 -14.86
C ALA A 114 17.87 -11.30 -14.24
N PHE A 115 19.02 -11.38 -13.57
CA PHE A 115 19.70 -10.21 -13.00
C PHE A 115 20.19 -9.23 -14.06
N THR A 116 20.63 -9.72 -15.22
CA THR A 116 21.01 -8.87 -16.35
C THR A 116 19.79 -8.10 -16.88
N ALA A 117 18.66 -8.78 -17.05
CA ALA A 117 17.40 -8.14 -17.46
C ALA A 117 16.90 -7.12 -16.42
N LEU A 118 16.96 -7.45 -15.12
CA LEU A 118 16.62 -6.52 -14.02
C LEU A 118 17.47 -5.25 -14.06
N THR A 119 18.77 -5.39 -14.25
CA THR A 119 19.69 -4.24 -14.31
C THR A 119 19.28 -3.30 -15.42
N LYS A 120 19.03 -3.81 -16.63
CA LYS A 120 18.57 -3.01 -17.76
C LYS A 120 17.22 -2.34 -17.51
N GLN A 121 16.23 -3.10 -17.01
CA GLN A 121 14.91 -2.55 -16.68
C GLN A 121 14.98 -1.47 -15.60
N ARG A 122 15.87 -1.64 -14.61
CA ARG A 122 16.13 -0.65 -13.55
C ARG A 122 16.73 0.64 -14.10
N GLU A 123 17.71 0.57 -14.99
CA GLU A 123 18.32 1.74 -15.67
C GLU A 123 17.25 2.54 -16.44
N ASP A 124 16.39 1.86 -17.20
CA ASP A 124 15.29 2.48 -17.91
C ASP A 124 14.29 3.14 -16.95
N ALA A 125 13.92 2.46 -15.85
CA ALA A 125 13.03 2.98 -14.83
C ALA A 125 13.63 4.20 -14.11
N LEU A 126 14.93 4.19 -13.80
CA LEU A 126 15.67 5.32 -13.22
C LEU A 126 15.66 6.53 -14.15
N SER A 127 15.96 6.33 -15.44
CA SER A 127 15.88 7.39 -16.45
C SER A 127 14.49 8.02 -16.49
N ASN A 128 13.44 7.20 -16.43
CA ASN A 128 12.06 7.67 -16.39
C ASN A 128 11.72 8.45 -15.10
N VAL A 129 12.24 8.04 -13.95
CA VAL A 129 12.10 8.79 -12.68
C VAL A 129 12.82 10.14 -12.80
N GLN A 130 14.06 10.16 -13.26
CA GLN A 130 14.85 11.39 -13.41
C GLN A 130 14.19 12.38 -14.38
N LYS A 131 13.63 11.90 -15.51
CA LYS A 131 12.85 12.71 -16.45
C LYS A 131 11.60 13.27 -15.75
N THR A 132 10.85 12.43 -15.04
CA THR A 132 9.64 12.84 -14.32
C THR A 132 9.92 13.94 -13.29
N LEU A 133 11.02 13.84 -12.55
CA LEU A 133 11.41 14.83 -11.54
C LEU A 133 11.99 16.14 -12.13
N LYS A 134 12.21 16.20 -13.44
CA LYS A 134 12.58 17.42 -14.18
C LYS A 134 11.44 17.99 -15.00
N ASP A 135 10.33 17.26 -15.14
CA ASP A 135 9.18 17.61 -15.96
C ASP A 135 8.41 18.82 -15.40
N GLU A 136 7.82 19.62 -16.28
CA GLU A 136 7.01 20.78 -15.89
C GLU A 136 5.81 20.41 -15.03
N HIS A 137 5.19 19.24 -15.22
CA HIS A 137 4.09 18.79 -14.36
C HIS A 137 4.51 18.58 -12.91
N TYR A 138 5.72 18.06 -12.69
CA TYR A 138 6.25 17.91 -11.33
C TYR A 138 6.63 19.27 -10.72
N LYS A 139 7.20 20.17 -11.50
CA LYS A 139 7.52 21.53 -11.04
C LYS A 139 6.25 22.28 -10.67
N SER A 140 5.25 22.30 -11.56
CA SER A 140 3.96 22.95 -11.29
C SER A 140 3.23 22.35 -10.07
N LEU A 141 3.35 21.04 -9.82
CA LEU A 141 2.81 20.43 -8.60
C LEU A 141 3.53 20.97 -7.35
N LYS A 142 4.85 21.11 -7.39
CA LYS A 142 5.64 21.63 -6.26
C LYS A 142 5.31 23.09 -5.98
N GLU A 143 5.35 23.93 -6.99
CA GLU A 143 5.03 25.35 -6.90
C GLU A 143 3.61 25.54 -6.34
N ALA A 144 2.63 24.82 -6.87
CA ALA A 144 1.26 24.89 -6.37
C ALA A 144 1.11 24.43 -4.91
N LEU A 145 1.89 23.42 -4.47
CA LEU A 145 1.90 22.98 -3.08
C LEU A 145 2.61 23.97 -2.15
N ASP A 146 3.71 24.58 -2.59
CA ASP A 146 4.41 25.63 -1.83
C ASP A 146 3.50 26.85 -1.69
N ASP A 147 2.86 27.34 -2.77
CA ASP A 147 1.92 28.46 -2.76
C ASP A 147 0.71 28.19 -1.84
N TRP A 148 0.15 26.96 -1.93
CA TRP A 148 -0.98 26.60 -1.07
C TRP A 148 -0.59 26.52 0.41
N LEU A 149 0.59 26.02 0.73
CA LEU A 149 1.08 25.97 2.12
C LEU A 149 1.41 27.34 2.68
N GLU A 150 1.84 28.29 1.85
CA GLU A 150 2.08 29.67 2.25
C GLU A 150 0.75 30.42 2.50
N LYS A 151 -0.26 30.19 1.64
CA LYS A 151 -1.57 30.82 1.73
C LYS A 151 -2.69 29.79 1.51
N PRO A 152 -3.01 29.00 2.54
CA PRO A 152 -3.97 27.91 2.40
C PRO A 152 -5.39 28.41 2.13
N SER A 153 -6.07 27.77 1.17
CA SER A 153 -7.46 28.03 0.79
C SER A 153 -8.31 26.80 1.10
N TYR A 154 -9.50 27.00 1.66
CA TYR A 154 -10.33 25.96 2.22
C TYR A 154 -11.78 26.05 1.77
N GLN A 155 -12.44 24.91 1.73
CA GLN A 155 -13.89 24.78 1.65
C GLN A 155 -14.52 24.96 3.05
N PRO A 156 -15.81 25.28 3.17
CA PRO A 156 -16.47 25.54 4.47
C PRO A 156 -16.32 24.39 5.49
N LEU A 157 -16.28 23.16 5.03
CA LEU A 157 -16.13 21.97 5.91
C LEU A 157 -14.82 21.97 6.69
N ALA A 158 -13.78 22.65 6.22
CA ALA A 158 -12.49 22.74 6.89
C ALA A 158 -12.57 23.34 8.31
N SER A 159 -13.58 24.19 8.58
CA SER A 159 -13.77 24.85 9.88
C SER A 159 -14.43 23.95 10.93
N VAL A 160 -14.92 22.77 10.55
CA VAL A 160 -15.58 21.84 11.47
C VAL A 160 -14.54 21.14 12.34
N ALA A 161 -14.87 20.91 13.62
CA ALA A 161 -14.03 20.14 14.52
C ALA A 161 -13.82 18.72 13.96
N ILE A 162 -12.57 18.25 13.93
CA ILE A 162 -12.22 16.97 13.29
C ILE A 162 -13.01 15.78 13.87
N GLN A 163 -13.23 15.76 15.19
CA GLN A 163 -13.97 14.69 15.85
C GLN A 163 -15.40 14.53 15.35
N GLN A 164 -16.03 15.61 14.85
CA GLN A 164 -17.41 15.57 14.35
C GLN A 164 -17.53 14.93 12.95
N VAL A 165 -16.46 14.94 12.16
CA VAL A 165 -16.48 14.46 10.77
C VAL A 165 -15.62 13.20 10.56
N LEU A 166 -14.78 12.88 11.52
CA LEU A 166 -13.80 11.80 11.38
C LEU A 166 -14.43 10.42 11.14
N PRO A 167 -15.52 10.01 11.84
CA PRO A 167 -16.21 8.77 11.53
C PRO A 167 -16.72 8.71 10.08
N ASP A 168 -17.30 9.77 9.58
CA ASP A 168 -17.86 9.84 8.21
C ASP A 168 -16.77 9.80 7.14
N LEU A 169 -15.56 10.27 7.47
CA LEU A 169 -14.40 10.14 6.59
C LEU A 169 -13.88 8.70 6.49
N LEU A 170 -13.97 7.90 7.56
CA LEU A 170 -13.36 6.58 7.63
C LEU A 170 -14.34 5.43 7.34
N LEU A 171 -15.58 5.52 7.81
CA LEU A 171 -16.56 4.44 7.70
C LEU A 171 -16.79 3.93 6.27
N PRO A 172 -16.86 4.77 5.22
CA PRO A 172 -17.03 4.27 3.85
C PRO A 172 -15.89 3.34 3.41
N GLU A 173 -14.66 3.66 3.76
CA GLU A 173 -13.50 2.84 3.39
C GLU A 173 -13.43 1.54 4.20
N ILE A 174 -13.82 1.59 5.47
CA ILE A 174 -13.93 0.40 6.32
C ILE A 174 -15.03 -0.51 5.79
N SER A 175 -16.19 0.02 5.45
CA SER A 175 -17.27 -0.75 4.86
C SER A 175 -16.88 -1.40 3.55
N ASN A 176 -16.20 -0.66 2.66
CA ASN A 176 -15.66 -1.21 1.41
C ASN A 176 -14.64 -2.33 1.66
N PHE A 177 -13.82 -2.21 2.69
CA PHE A 177 -12.87 -3.25 3.09
C PHE A 177 -13.59 -4.50 3.65
N LEU A 178 -14.52 -4.31 4.58
CA LEU A 178 -15.24 -5.40 5.25
C LEU A 178 -16.20 -6.16 4.32
N LEU A 179 -16.71 -5.50 3.28
CA LEU A 179 -17.61 -6.09 2.27
C LEU A 179 -16.88 -6.58 1.02
N HIS A 180 -15.54 -6.49 0.99
CA HIS A 180 -14.78 -6.85 -0.19
C HIS A 180 -14.91 -8.34 -0.52
N PRO A 181 -15.19 -8.72 -1.80
CA PRO A 181 -15.40 -10.12 -2.18
C PRO A 181 -14.18 -11.02 -1.94
N GLY A 182 -12.99 -10.45 -1.77
CA GLY A 182 -11.78 -11.19 -1.42
C GLY A 182 -11.89 -11.97 -0.10
N TRP A 183 -12.76 -11.54 0.81
CA TRP A 183 -13.03 -12.28 2.05
C TRP A 183 -13.74 -13.62 1.81
N LEU A 184 -14.36 -13.80 0.64
CA LEU A 184 -15.09 -15.03 0.29
C LEU A 184 -14.26 -16.00 -0.56
N VAL A 185 -13.01 -15.67 -0.88
CA VAL A 185 -12.14 -16.57 -1.66
C VAL A 185 -11.75 -17.79 -0.81
N GLY A 186 -12.04 -18.99 -1.30
CA GLY A 186 -11.78 -20.24 -0.58
C GLY A 186 -12.79 -20.60 0.51
N THR A 187 -13.92 -19.89 0.58
CA THR A 187 -15.02 -20.20 1.50
C THR A 187 -16.11 -21.04 0.82
N GLN A 188 -17.03 -21.54 1.62
CA GLN A 188 -18.26 -22.23 1.18
C GLN A 188 -19.48 -21.60 1.87
N PHE A 189 -20.63 -21.74 1.24
CA PHE A 189 -21.92 -21.37 1.84
C PHE A 189 -22.66 -22.62 2.26
N VAL A 190 -23.02 -22.69 3.53
CA VAL A 190 -23.87 -23.75 4.10
C VAL A 190 -25.02 -23.03 4.78
N GLU A 191 -26.24 -23.26 4.29
CA GLU A 191 -27.47 -22.65 4.84
C GLU A 191 -27.39 -21.12 5.03
N SER A 192 -26.80 -20.41 4.05
CA SER A 192 -26.54 -18.97 4.06
C SER A 192 -25.41 -18.50 5.02
N GLU A 193 -24.75 -19.40 5.72
CA GLU A 193 -23.56 -19.10 6.52
C GLU A 193 -22.29 -19.32 5.73
N VAL A 194 -21.31 -18.43 5.94
CA VAL A 194 -19.98 -18.53 5.32
C VAL A 194 -19.12 -19.43 6.19
N THR A 195 -18.65 -20.55 5.62
CA THR A 195 -17.75 -21.47 6.30
C THR A 195 -16.38 -21.51 5.61
N ILE A 196 -15.30 -21.55 6.43
CA ILE A 196 -13.94 -21.68 5.93
C ILE A 196 -13.58 -23.14 5.86
N ARG A 197 -13.16 -23.57 4.69
CA ARG A 197 -12.62 -24.90 4.47
C ARG A 197 -11.17 -24.93 4.93
N ARG A 198 -10.91 -25.60 6.03
CA ARG A 198 -9.56 -25.85 6.54
C ARG A 198 -8.92 -27.04 5.82
N ASN A 199 -7.59 -27.16 5.93
CA ASN A 199 -6.82 -28.29 5.39
C ASN A 199 -6.92 -28.44 3.86
N TRP A 200 -6.68 -27.35 3.14
CA TRP A 200 -6.52 -27.43 1.72
C TRP A 200 -5.13 -27.95 1.35
N GLU A 201 -5.11 -28.89 0.40
CA GLU A 201 -3.85 -29.35 -0.20
C GLU A 201 -3.22 -28.21 -1.04
N PRO A 202 -1.86 -28.17 -1.15
CA PRO A 202 -1.16 -27.12 -1.88
C PRO A 202 -1.69 -26.89 -3.30
N GLU A 203 -2.01 -27.95 -4.05
CA GLU A 203 -2.51 -27.87 -5.43
C GLU A 203 -3.88 -27.16 -5.51
N LYS A 204 -4.73 -27.33 -4.50
CA LYS A 204 -6.02 -26.62 -4.45
C LYS A 204 -5.84 -25.16 -4.16
N ILE A 205 -4.86 -24.81 -3.33
CA ILE A 205 -4.51 -23.41 -3.04
C ILE A 205 -3.97 -22.73 -4.30
N GLU A 206 -3.02 -23.38 -4.99
CA GLU A 206 -2.48 -22.86 -6.27
C GLU A 206 -3.60 -22.63 -7.28
N LYS A 207 -4.55 -23.55 -7.42
CA LYS A 207 -5.72 -23.38 -8.28
C LYS A 207 -6.59 -22.18 -7.85
N GLN A 208 -6.78 -21.96 -6.55
CA GLN A 208 -7.52 -20.77 -6.06
C GLN A 208 -6.75 -19.48 -6.36
N LEU A 209 -5.46 -19.44 -6.13
CA LEU A 209 -4.62 -18.27 -6.40
C LEU A 209 -4.58 -17.95 -7.89
N THR A 210 -4.50 -18.96 -8.76
CA THR A 210 -4.56 -18.79 -10.22
C THR A 210 -5.93 -18.24 -10.68
N THR A 211 -7.03 -18.75 -10.12
CA THR A 211 -8.39 -18.39 -10.60
C THR A 211 -8.98 -17.16 -9.92
N LYS A 212 -8.58 -16.86 -8.69
CA LYS A 212 -9.14 -15.79 -7.83
C LYS A 212 -8.09 -14.83 -7.30
N GLY A 213 -6.83 -14.95 -7.73
CA GLY A 213 -5.72 -14.12 -7.27
C GLY A 213 -5.96 -12.62 -7.47
N GLU A 214 -6.59 -12.21 -8.57
CA GLU A 214 -6.93 -10.81 -8.81
C GLU A 214 -7.90 -10.25 -7.77
N ILE A 215 -8.83 -11.07 -7.26
CA ILE A 215 -9.77 -10.66 -6.21
C ILE A 215 -9.01 -10.44 -4.89
N LEU A 216 -8.07 -11.34 -4.54
CA LEU A 216 -7.21 -11.19 -3.36
C LEU A 216 -6.27 -9.98 -3.51
N HIS A 217 -5.72 -9.76 -4.71
CA HIS A 217 -4.92 -8.58 -5.01
C HIS A 217 -5.73 -7.28 -4.86
N SER A 218 -7.01 -7.30 -5.26
CA SER A 218 -7.91 -6.17 -5.05
C SER A 218 -8.15 -5.91 -3.55
N LEU A 219 -8.36 -6.96 -2.74
CA LEU A 219 -8.47 -6.83 -1.28
C LEU A 219 -7.16 -6.28 -0.66
N ARG A 220 -5.99 -6.75 -1.11
CA ARG A 220 -4.69 -6.18 -0.68
C ARG A 220 -4.62 -4.68 -0.97
N LYS A 221 -5.05 -4.25 -2.16
CA LYS A 221 -5.07 -2.82 -2.52
C LYS A 221 -6.01 -2.03 -1.61
N GLN A 222 -7.18 -2.59 -1.29
CA GLN A 222 -8.14 -1.98 -0.38
C GLN A 222 -7.60 -1.90 1.05
N ALA A 223 -7.00 -2.98 1.57
CA ALA A 223 -6.33 -2.98 2.87
C ALA A 223 -5.24 -1.91 2.96
N LYS A 224 -4.39 -1.82 1.92
CA LYS A 224 -3.33 -0.81 1.82
C LYS A 224 -3.88 0.61 1.80
N ARG A 225 -4.96 0.86 1.07
CA ARG A 225 -5.64 2.15 1.00
C ARG A 225 -6.22 2.53 2.37
N LEU A 226 -6.97 1.61 2.98
CA LEU A 226 -7.55 1.80 4.31
C LEU A 226 -6.48 2.11 5.36
N ARG A 227 -5.41 1.32 5.41
CA ARG A 227 -4.31 1.53 6.35
C ARG A 227 -3.73 2.94 6.27
N TYR A 228 -3.42 3.43 5.06
CA TYR A 228 -2.86 4.78 4.91
C TYR A 228 -3.82 5.89 5.32
N GLN A 229 -5.12 5.67 5.15
CA GLN A 229 -6.12 6.63 5.61
C GLN A 229 -6.26 6.61 7.13
N MET A 230 -6.27 5.42 7.74
CA MET A 230 -6.26 5.30 9.21
C MET A 230 -5.00 5.91 9.84
N GLU A 231 -3.83 5.70 9.23
CA GLU A 231 -2.55 6.27 9.71
C GLU A 231 -2.55 7.81 9.76
N LEU A 232 -3.41 8.51 9.02
CA LEU A 232 -3.55 9.97 9.11
C LEU A 232 -4.13 10.44 10.44
N PHE A 233 -4.88 9.58 11.13
CA PHE A 233 -5.68 9.94 12.30
C PHE A 233 -5.30 9.17 13.56
N THR A 234 -4.13 8.53 13.57
CA THR A 234 -3.68 7.70 14.70
C THR A 234 -3.71 8.46 16.03
N ASP A 235 -3.35 9.75 16.02
CA ASP A 235 -3.28 10.59 17.21
C ASP A 235 -4.68 11.05 17.72
N LEU A 236 -5.76 10.71 17.01
CA LEU A 236 -7.14 11.07 17.33
C LEU A 236 -7.95 9.89 17.85
N TYR A 237 -7.30 8.75 18.08
CA TYR A 237 -7.92 7.51 18.56
C TYR A 237 -7.03 6.82 19.60
N GLY A 238 -7.63 5.91 20.37
CA GLY A 238 -6.95 5.12 21.37
C GLY A 238 -6.31 3.83 20.82
N GLU A 239 -5.88 2.97 21.75
CA GLU A 239 -5.13 1.72 21.46
C GLU A 239 -5.89 0.74 20.56
N SER A 240 -7.21 0.61 20.70
CA SER A 240 -8.02 -0.28 19.87
C SER A 240 -7.92 0.08 18.37
N TYR A 241 -7.86 1.37 18.07
CA TYR A 241 -7.67 1.84 16.70
C TYR A 241 -6.27 1.50 16.17
N ALA A 242 -5.23 1.69 16.97
CA ALA A 242 -3.86 1.33 16.62
C ALA A 242 -3.73 -0.19 16.37
N ALA A 243 -4.45 -1.01 17.16
CA ALA A 243 -4.52 -2.45 16.95
C ALA A 243 -5.14 -2.80 15.59
N TYR A 244 -6.24 -2.15 15.17
CA TYR A 244 -6.81 -2.36 13.83
C TYR A 244 -5.88 -1.92 12.71
N ILE A 245 -5.14 -0.81 12.85
CA ILE A 245 -4.09 -0.44 11.86
C ILE A 245 -3.07 -1.56 11.70
N THR A 246 -2.64 -2.13 12.81
CA THR A 246 -1.66 -3.24 12.81
C THR A 246 -2.24 -4.50 12.16
N GLU A 247 -3.50 -4.84 12.42
CA GLU A 247 -4.17 -5.98 11.79
C GLU A 247 -4.36 -5.77 10.28
N VAL A 248 -4.82 -4.59 9.85
CA VAL A 248 -4.97 -4.26 8.42
C VAL A 248 -3.61 -4.27 7.71
N LYS A 249 -2.54 -3.85 8.41
CA LYS A 249 -1.16 -3.99 7.90
C LYS A 249 -0.78 -5.45 7.72
N ASN A 250 -1.03 -6.31 8.70
CA ASN A 250 -0.75 -7.74 8.63
C ASN A 250 -1.50 -8.42 7.47
N ILE A 251 -2.80 -8.13 7.31
CA ILE A 251 -3.60 -8.60 6.18
C ILE A 251 -2.97 -8.17 4.85
N GLN A 252 -2.57 -6.91 4.73
CA GLN A 252 -1.92 -6.39 3.53
C GLN A 252 -0.60 -7.12 3.23
N GLU A 253 0.19 -7.45 4.25
CA GLU A 253 1.48 -8.12 4.12
C GLU A 253 1.32 -9.58 3.69
N ILE A 254 0.43 -10.33 4.33
CA ILE A 254 0.14 -11.72 3.97
C ILE A 254 -0.37 -11.84 2.52
N LEU A 255 -1.37 -11.03 2.17
CA LEU A 255 -1.88 -10.96 0.80
C LEU A 255 -0.80 -10.48 -0.18
N GLY A 256 0.16 -9.68 0.32
CA GLY A 256 1.32 -9.22 -0.42
C GLY A 256 2.23 -10.36 -0.81
N THR A 257 2.63 -11.19 0.13
CA THR A 257 3.53 -12.33 -0.11
C THR A 257 2.95 -13.30 -1.15
N MET A 258 1.64 -13.57 -1.08
CA MET A 258 0.97 -14.41 -2.09
C MET A 258 1.06 -13.79 -3.49
N GLN A 259 0.78 -12.50 -3.63
CA GLN A 259 0.81 -11.80 -4.92
C GLN A 259 2.22 -11.60 -5.46
N ASP A 260 3.17 -11.26 -4.59
CA ASP A 260 4.55 -11.00 -4.98
C ASP A 260 5.20 -12.28 -5.57
N GLY A 261 4.83 -13.47 -5.07
CA GLY A 261 5.23 -14.75 -5.67
C GLY A 261 4.67 -14.98 -7.08
N VAL A 262 3.41 -14.57 -7.33
CA VAL A 262 2.80 -14.66 -8.68
C VAL A 262 3.52 -13.72 -9.65
N VAL A 263 3.67 -12.46 -9.27
CA VAL A 263 4.35 -11.44 -10.09
C VAL A 263 5.79 -11.84 -10.41
N LEU A 264 6.52 -12.40 -9.43
CA LEU A 264 7.88 -12.88 -9.65
C LEU A 264 7.91 -14.05 -10.64
N THR A 265 6.97 -15.00 -10.52
CA THR A 265 6.87 -16.14 -11.47
C THR A 265 6.60 -15.65 -12.88
N GLU A 266 5.61 -14.79 -13.08
CA GLU A 266 5.26 -14.23 -14.39
C GLU A 266 6.45 -13.48 -15.01
N TRP A 267 7.11 -12.63 -14.22
CA TRP A 267 8.28 -11.89 -14.66
C TRP A 267 9.45 -12.80 -15.07
N LEU A 268 9.72 -13.88 -14.30
CA LEU A 268 10.78 -14.84 -14.64
C LEU A 268 10.46 -15.61 -15.92
N VAL A 269 9.21 -16.02 -16.13
CA VAL A 269 8.76 -16.70 -17.37
C VAL A 269 9.01 -15.79 -18.57
N ASP A 270 8.64 -14.51 -18.47
CA ASP A 270 8.87 -13.53 -19.54
C ASP A 270 10.36 -13.33 -19.86
N VAL A 271 11.19 -13.18 -18.81
CA VAL A 271 12.63 -12.90 -18.97
C VAL A 271 13.40 -14.12 -19.47
N LEU A 272 13.08 -15.30 -18.95
CA LEU A 272 13.77 -16.55 -19.34
C LEU A 272 13.17 -17.18 -20.61
N ASN A 273 12.04 -16.66 -21.10
CA ASN A 273 11.28 -17.21 -22.22
C ASN A 273 11.05 -18.73 -22.08
N SER A 274 10.76 -19.17 -20.85
CA SER A 274 10.61 -20.57 -20.49
C SER A 274 9.79 -20.70 -19.21
N GLU A 275 9.08 -21.83 -19.06
CA GLU A 275 8.38 -22.16 -17.82
C GLU A 275 9.33 -22.25 -16.63
N ILE A 276 8.94 -21.64 -15.51
CA ILE A 276 9.79 -21.56 -14.29
C ILE A 276 10.17 -22.96 -13.79
N HIS A 277 9.26 -23.93 -13.85
CA HIS A 277 9.52 -25.32 -13.41
C HIS A 277 10.61 -26.03 -14.24
N THR A 278 10.87 -25.57 -15.46
CA THR A 278 11.91 -26.14 -16.33
C THR A 278 13.29 -25.56 -16.01
N GLN A 279 13.37 -24.25 -15.83
CA GLN A 279 14.64 -23.55 -15.63
C GLN A 279 15.03 -23.40 -14.16
N LEU A 280 14.05 -23.25 -13.28
CA LEU A 280 14.21 -22.92 -11.86
C LEU A 280 13.25 -23.76 -10.98
N PRO A 281 13.32 -25.12 -11.04
CA PRO A 281 12.39 -26.00 -10.32
C PRO A 281 12.43 -25.81 -8.79
N THR A 282 13.62 -25.61 -8.20
CA THR A 282 13.76 -25.35 -6.77
C THR A 282 13.15 -24.01 -6.39
N LEU A 283 13.37 -22.96 -7.18
CA LEU A 283 12.74 -21.67 -6.95
C LEU A 283 11.21 -21.75 -7.06
N ALA A 284 10.69 -22.47 -8.04
CA ALA A 284 9.26 -22.69 -8.21
C ALA A 284 8.65 -23.37 -6.98
N SER A 285 9.33 -24.37 -6.43
CA SER A 285 8.90 -25.07 -5.20
C SER A 285 8.91 -24.13 -3.98
N LEU A 286 9.96 -23.32 -3.80
CA LEU A 286 10.03 -22.32 -2.72
C LEU A 286 8.92 -21.27 -2.81
N LEU A 287 8.61 -20.80 -4.01
CA LEU A 287 7.52 -19.86 -4.23
C LEU A 287 6.15 -20.46 -3.92
N SER A 288 5.92 -21.73 -4.30
CA SER A 288 4.69 -22.45 -3.99
C SER A 288 4.54 -22.66 -2.48
N GLU A 289 5.60 -23.08 -1.79
CA GLU A 289 5.61 -23.24 -0.32
C GLU A 289 5.32 -21.93 0.40
N ASN A 290 5.93 -20.81 0.00
CA ASN A 290 5.68 -19.50 0.57
C ASN A 290 4.22 -19.05 0.38
N ARG A 291 3.61 -19.35 -0.78
CA ARG A 291 2.19 -19.07 -1.02
C ARG A 291 1.28 -19.93 -0.14
N TYR A 292 1.62 -21.22 0.02
CA TYR A 292 0.91 -22.13 0.89
C TYR A 292 0.92 -21.66 2.34
N GLN A 293 2.09 -21.31 2.87
CA GLN A 293 2.24 -20.80 4.23
C GLN A 293 1.49 -19.47 4.43
N SER A 294 1.55 -18.58 3.45
CA SER A 294 0.79 -17.32 3.49
C SER A 294 -0.71 -17.56 3.48
N TRP A 295 -1.19 -18.55 2.72
CA TRP A 295 -2.60 -18.95 2.74
C TRP A 295 -3.03 -19.48 4.11
N GLN A 296 -2.21 -20.28 4.77
CA GLN A 296 -2.50 -20.76 6.12
C GLN A 296 -2.56 -19.62 7.14
N GLN A 297 -1.71 -18.60 7.00
CA GLN A 297 -1.76 -17.39 7.85
C GLN A 297 -2.98 -16.52 7.52
N TRP A 298 -3.44 -16.52 6.28
CA TRP A 298 -4.61 -15.79 5.84
C TRP A 298 -5.92 -16.33 6.42
N GLN A 299 -6.10 -17.64 6.48
CA GLN A 299 -7.36 -18.27 6.87
C GLN A 299 -7.89 -17.85 8.26
N PRO A 300 -7.08 -17.77 9.33
CA PRO A 300 -7.55 -17.28 10.64
C PRO A 300 -8.02 -15.81 10.60
N LEU A 301 -7.35 -14.96 9.82
CA LEU A 301 -7.74 -13.57 9.65
C LEU A 301 -9.05 -13.48 8.85
N GLN A 302 -9.18 -14.26 7.80
CA GLN A 302 -10.41 -14.38 7.02
C GLN A 302 -11.60 -14.80 7.91
N GLU A 303 -11.44 -15.84 8.72
CA GLU A 303 -12.47 -16.30 9.67
C GLU A 303 -12.87 -15.20 10.64
N ARG A 304 -11.89 -14.48 11.19
CA ARG A 304 -12.14 -13.38 12.12
C ARG A 304 -12.91 -12.23 11.47
N TYR A 305 -12.54 -11.79 10.29
CA TYR A 305 -13.16 -10.64 9.61
C TYR A 305 -14.52 -10.97 8.96
N LEU A 306 -14.84 -12.24 8.81
CA LEU A 306 -16.19 -12.67 8.41
C LEU A 306 -17.20 -12.63 9.56
N LYS A 307 -16.75 -12.68 10.84
CA LYS A 307 -17.63 -12.63 12.01
C LYS A 307 -18.26 -11.25 12.19
N ALA A 308 -19.55 -11.25 12.52
CA ALA A 308 -20.32 -10.03 12.75
C ALA A 308 -19.75 -9.21 13.92
N GLU A 309 -19.29 -9.87 14.98
CA GLU A 309 -18.71 -9.23 16.17
C GLU A 309 -17.46 -8.42 15.84
N THR A 310 -16.58 -8.95 14.99
CA THR A 310 -15.37 -8.24 14.55
C THR A 310 -15.72 -6.99 13.74
N LYS A 311 -16.68 -7.11 12.83
CA LYS A 311 -17.16 -5.98 12.02
C LYS A 311 -17.78 -4.91 12.88
N HIS A 312 -18.65 -5.31 13.83
CA HIS A 312 -19.31 -4.41 14.76
C HIS A 312 -18.30 -3.68 15.66
N SER A 313 -17.34 -4.41 16.23
CA SER A 313 -16.29 -3.85 17.07
C SER A 313 -15.41 -2.84 16.31
N PHE A 314 -15.08 -3.14 15.05
CA PHE A 314 -14.33 -2.21 14.20
C PHE A 314 -15.12 -0.91 13.96
N HIS A 315 -16.40 -1.00 13.60
CA HIS A 315 -17.26 0.18 13.43
C HIS A 315 -17.36 1.01 14.71
N LEU A 316 -17.57 0.38 15.87
CA LEU A 316 -17.63 1.06 17.16
C LEU A 316 -16.34 1.82 17.47
N THR A 317 -15.18 1.22 17.19
CA THR A 317 -13.88 1.88 17.40
C THR A 317 -13.78 3.19 16.60
N ILE A 318 -14.36 3.23 15.39
CA ILE A 318 -14.34 4.43 14.54
C ILE A 318 -15.32 5.51 15.01
N LEU A 319 -16.40 5.12 15.61
CA LEU A 319 -17.42 6.07 16.09
C LEU A 319 -16.98 6.85 17.34
N HIS A 320 -15.89 6.45 18.00
CA HIS A 320 -15.44 7.06 19.26
C HIS A 320 -14.00 7.59 19.17
N PRO A 321 -13.75 8.68 18.39
CA PRO A 321 -12.48 9.40 18.46
C PRO A 321 -12.30 10.03 19.85
N ILE A 322 -11.04 10.22 20.29
CA ILE A 322 -10.66 10.84 21.57
C ILE A 322 -10.47 12.35 21.42
#